data_58abbc0424e7e78d65adbf33e679be15
#
_entry.id   58abbc0424e7e78d65adbf33e679be15
#
_cell.length_a   1.000
_cell.length_b   1.000
_cell.length_c   1.000
_cell.angle_alpha   90.00
_cell.angle_beta   90.00
_cell.angle_gamma   90.00
#
_symmetry.space_group_name_H-M   'P 1'
#
loop_
_entity.id
_entity.type
_entity.pdbx_description
1 polymer ?
#
loop_
_entity_poly.entity_id
_entity_poly.type
_entity_poly.pdbx_seq_one_letter_code
_entity_poly.pdbx_strand_id
1 'polypeptide(L)'
;MFYIHEYVTRYWSKYTLRDYLKADLYSHRGTLPNNFAQTLPDTKQALKAVCSFKDEYLLDFINVEELDEQEEDLDEKIVEKSIVANVKKFIMTFGQDFSFRGNQYRVEVAGEEMFIDLLFFNRELNSLVAVELKSGKFRSSYLGQLNTYLSALDSYVRKPHENPSIGIILCRDRKSVV
;
A
#
# COMPACT_ATOMS: atom_id res chain seq x y z
N MET A 1 -9.31 -24.37 -1.79
CA MET A 1 -9.49 -23.71 -3.11
C MET A 1 -8.77 -22.35 -3.18
N PHE A 2 -8.88 -21.48 -2.15
CA PHE A 2 -8.30 -20.14 -2.15
C PHE A 2 -6.80 -20.11 -2.48
N TYR A 3 -5.96 -20.77 -1.69
CA TYR A 3 -4.51 -20.73 -1.88
C TYR A 3 -4.05 -21.26 -3.25
N ILE A 4 -4.77 -22.21 -3.84
CA ILE A 4 -4.47 -22.73 -5.17
C ILE A 4 -4.79 -21.66 -6.22
N HIS A 5 -5.92 -21.00 -6.08
CA HIS A 5 -6.30 -19.90 -6.97
C HIS A 5 -5.28 -18.76 -6.91
N GLU A 6 -4.94 -18.28 -5.71
CA GLU A 6 -3.95 -17.22 -5.51
C GLU A 6 -2.55 -17.63 -6.01
N TYR A 7 -2.15 -18.89 -5.78
CA TYR A 7 -0.87 -19.42 -6.26
C TYR A 7 -0.77 -19.34 -7.80
N VAL A 8 -1.83 -19.77 -8.49
CA VAL A 8 -1.85 -19.79 -9.96
C VAL A 8 -2.00 -18.37 -10.54
N THR A 9 -2.94 -17.59 -10.03
CA THR A 9 -3.25 -16.26 -10.59
C THR A 9 -2.21 -15.20 -10.27
N ARG A 10 -1.54 -15.31 -9.12
CA ARG A 10 -0.52 -14.36 -8.68
C ARG A 10 0.91 -14.87 -8.86
N TYR A 11 1.08 -16.04 -9.48
CA TYR A 11 2.39 -16.64 -9.74
C TYR A 11 3.29 -16.69 -8.50
N TRP A 12 2.72 -17.06 -7.34
CA TRP A 12 3.49 -17.18 -6.12
C TRP A 12 4.59 -18.24 -6.27
N SER A 13 5.71 -18.04 -5.59
CA SER A 13 6.68 -19.10 -5.42
C SER A 13 6.16 -20.11 -4.38
N LYS A 14 6.72 -21.33 -4.39
CA LYS A 14 6.43 -22.32 -3.35
C LYS A 14 6.75 -21.82 -1.94
N TYR A 15 7.71 -20.95 -1.80
CA TYR A 15 8.11 -20.34 -0.53
C TYR A 15 7.06 -19.31 -0.09
N THR A 16 6.65 -18.45 -0.97
CA THR A 16 5.57 -17.47 -0.74
C THR A 16 4.27 -18.17 -0.35
N LEU A 17 3.89 -19.24 -1.06
CA LEU A 17 2.71 -20.04 -0.71
C LEU A 17 2.82 -20.63 0.69
N ARG A 18 3.99 -21.23 1.02
CA ARG A 18 4.24 -21.81 2.34
C ARG A 18 4.10 -20.78 3.45
N ASP A 19 4.65 -19.58 3.24
CA ASP A 19 4.67 -18.54 4.26
C ASP A 19 3.26 -17.96 4.45
N TYR A 20 2.48 -17.79 3.39
CA TYR A 20 1.07 -17.40 3.49
C TYR A 20 0.16 -18.49 4.09
N LEU A 21 0.47 -19.77 3.86
CA LEU A 21 -0.22 -20.86 4.56
C LEU A 21 0.07 -20.84 6.06
N LYS A 22 1.33 -20.60 6.46
CA LYS A 22 1.71 -20.48 7.89
C LYS A 22 1.07 -19.27 8.57
N ALA A 23 0.97 -18.14 7.85
CA ALA A 23 0.35 -16.90 8.33
C ALA A 23 -1.19 -16.96 8.31
N ASP A 24 -1.78 -18.07 7.84
CA ASP A 24 -3.23 -18.25 7.67
C ASP A 24 -3.90 -17.05 6.95
N LEU A 25 -3.31 -16.66 5.81
CA LEU A 25 -3.80 -15.54 5.00
C LEU A 25 -5.31 -15.63 4.69
N TYR A 26 -5.85 -16.84 4.63
CA TYR A 26 -7.28 -17.06 4.35
C TYR A 26 -8.18 -16.49 5.44
N SER A 27 -7.84 -16.74 6.70
CA SER A 27 -8.64 -16.29 7.85
C SER A 27 -8.52 -14.79 8.13
N HIS A 28 -7.40 -14.18 7.71
CA HIS A 28 -7.13 -12.75 7.94
C HIS A 28 -7.56 -11.84 6.77
N ARG A 29 -8.21 -12.40 5.73
CA ARG A 29 -8.68 -11.59 4.60
C ARG A 29 -9.80 -10.64 4.99
N GLY A 30 -9.64 -9.39 4.59
CA GLY A 30 -10.64 -8.36 4.78
C GLY A 30 -10.82 -7.92 6.23
N THR A 31 -9.86 -8.25 7.10
CA THR A 31 -9.84 -7.78 8.50
C THR A 31 -9.19 -6.41 8.64
N LEU A 32 -8.52 -5.93 7.58
CA LEU A 32 -7.98 -4.58 7.56
C LEU A 32 -9.05 -3.53 7.80
N PRO A 33 -8.81 -2.60 8.71
CA PRO A 33 -9.63 -1.40 8.79
C PRO A 33 -9.59 -0.68 7.44
N ASN A 34 -10.70 -0.65 6.74
CA ASN A 34 -10.81 0.04 5.46
C ASN A 34 -12.20 0.68 5.34
N ASN A 35 -12.30 1.67 4.45
CA ASN A 35 -13.54 2.38 4.17
C ASN A 35 -14.07 2.11 2.75
N PHE A 36 -13.57 1.09 2.07
CA PHE A 36 -13.92 0.81 0.68
C PHE A 36 -15.41 0.65 0.44
N ALA A 37 -16.13 0.00 1.38
CA ALA A 37 -17.58 -0.16 1.26
C ALA A 37 -18.37 1.16 1.37
N GLN A 38 -17.76 2.20 1.96
CA GLN A 38 -18.39 3.51 2.14
C GLN A 38 -18.04 4.48 1.01
N THR A 39 -16.84 4.34 0.43
CA THR A 39 -16.29 5.30 -0.53
C THR A 39 -16.41 4.86 -1.98
N LEU A 40 -16.43 3.55 -2.23
CA LEU A 40 -16.59 3.03 -3.58
C LEU A 40 -18.08 2.78 -3.90
N PRO A 41 -18.59 3.36 -5.01
CA PRO A 41 -20.03 3.32 -5.32
C PRO A 41 -20.53 1.93 -5.71
N ASP A 42 -19.65 1.04 -6.17
CA ASP A 42 -20.00 -0.30 -6.60
C ASP A 42 -19.45 -1.35 -5.62
N THR A 43 -20.35 -2.20 -5.11
CA THR A 43 -20.02 -3.31 -4.22
C THR A 43 -18.97 -4.25 -4.82
N LYS A 44 -18.97 -4.47 -6.13
CA LYS A 44 -17.95 -5.30 -6.80
C LYS A 44 -16.58 -4.64 -6.76
N GLN A 45 -16.52 -3.31 -6.96
CA GLN A 45 -15.26 -2.56 -6.83
C GLN A 45 -14.76 -2.55 -5.38
N ALA A 46 -15.64 -2.37 -4.40
CA ALA A 46 -15.28 -2.46 -2.99
C ALA A 46 -14.70 -3.84 -2.63
N LEU A 47 -15.33 -4.93 -3.09
CA LEU A 47 -14.79 -6.28 -2.90
C LEU A 47 -13.45 -6.49 -3.60
N LYS A 48 -13.28 -5.99 -4.83
CA LYS A 48 -12.00 -6.04 -5.54
C LYS A 48 -10.93 -5.28 -4.78
N ALA A 49 -11.22 -4.09 -4.25
CA ALA A 49 -10.30 -3.32 -3.44
C ALA A 49 -9.86 -4.12 -2.19
N VAL A 50 -10.79 -4.65 -1.42
CA VAL A 50 -10.47 -5.51 -0.26
C VAL A 50 -9.58 -6.69 -0.65
N CYS A 51 -9.83 -7.33 -1.80
CA CYS A 51 -9.02 -8.45 -2.28
C CYS A 51 -7.66 -8.04 -2.85
N SER A 52 -7.50 -6.80 -3.29
CA SER A 52 -6.26 -6.30 -3.89
C SER A 52 -5.20 -5.93 -2.86
N PHE A 53 -5.62 -5.58 -1.65
CA PHE A 53 -4.72 -5.25 -0.57
C PHE A 53 -4.60 -6.41 0.41
N LYS A 54 -3.42 -6.58 0.98
CA LYS A 54 -3.12 -7.63 1.95
C LYS A 54 -3.16 -7.06 3.34
N ASP A 55 -3.56 -7.89 4.30
CA ASP A 55 -3.54 -7.53 5.71
C ASP A 55 -2.12 -7.41 6.27
N GLU A 56 -1.14 -8.04 5.60
CA GLU A 56 0.27 -7.99 5.98
C GLU A 56 1.16 -8.06 4.72
N TYR A 57 2.15 -7.17 4.67
CA TYR A 57 3.17 -7.16 3.62
C TYR A 57 4.50 -7.59 4.22
N LEU A 58 5.02 -8.72 3.73
CA LEU A 58 6.35 -9.20 4.10
C LEU A 58 7.40 -8.43 3.29
N LEU A 59 8.03 -7.48 3.94
CA LEU A 59 9.09 -6.65 3.37
C LEU A 59 10.46 -7.16 3.83
N ASP A 60 10.75 -8.43 3.53
CA ASP A 60 11.96 -9.16 3.94
C ASP A 60 13.26 -8.59 3.35
N PHE A 61 13.15 -7.69 2.40
CA PHE A 61 14.29 -6.99 1.79
C PHE A 61 14.65 -5.69 2.52
N ILE A 62 13.88 -5.30 3.53
CA ILE A 62 14.21 -4.17 4.40
C ILE A 62 15.08 -4.68 5.54
N ASN A 63 16.27 -4.11 5.69
CA ASN A 63 17.13 -4.43 6.81
C ASN A 63 16.62 -3.75 8.08
N VAL A 64 15.89 -4.48 8.89
CA VAL A 64 15.28 -3.97 10.14
C VAL A 64 16.34 -3.64 11.20
N GLU A 65 17.55 -4.22 11.09
CA GLU A 65 18.66 -3.97 12.03
C GLU A 65 19.24 -2.55 11.88
N GLU A 66 18.98 -1.89 10.74
CA GLU A 66 19.42 -0.51 10.49
C GLU A 66 18.39 0.52 10.99
N LEU A 67 17.26 0.08 11.53
CA LEU A 67 16.19 0.96 11.99
C LEU A 67 16.36 1.26 13.48
N ASP A 68 16.38 2.54 13.85
CA ASP A 68 16.44 3.02 15.23
C ASP A 68 15.08 3.57 15.67
N GLU A 69 14.57 3.11 16.81
CA GLU A 69 13.28 3.55 17.34
C GLU A 69 13.25 5.02 17.79
N GLN A 70 14.41 5.67 17.93
CA GLN A 70 14.54 7.05 18.38
C GLN A 70 14.58 8.06 17.24
N GLU A 71 14.79 7.62 16.00
CA GLU A 71 14.91 8.47 14.81
C GLU A 71 13.88 8.11 13.73
N GLU A 72 12.58 8.28 14.04
CA GLU A 72 11.47 7.91 13.14
C GLU A 72 11.64 8.45 11.71
N ASP A 73 12.05 9.70 11.53
CA ASP A 73 12.21 10.33 10.20
C ASP A 73 13.37 9.72 9.37
N LEU A 74 14.45 9.30 10.03
CA LEU A 74 15.56 8.62 9.36
C LEU A 74 15.17 7.21 8.95
N ASP A 75 14.46 6.51 9.82
CA ASP A 75 13.93 5.18 9.57
C ASP A 75 12.98 5.16 8.38
N GLU A 76 12.07 6.15 8.26
CA GLU A 76 11.16 6.28 7.13
C GLU A 76 11.92 6.43 5.81
N LYS A 77 13.00 7.24 5.79
CA LYS A 77 13.87 7.41 4.61
C LYS A 77 14.66 6.15 4.26
N ILE A 78 15.12 5.38 5.26
CA ILE A 78 15.81 4.10 5.04
C ILE A 78 14.84 3.09 4.42
N VAL A 79 13.63 2.98 4.97
CA VAL A 79 12.58 2.10 4.45
C VAL A 79 12.21 2.50 3.02
N GLU A 80 11.98 3.78 2.74
CA GLU A 80 11.69 4.28 1.40
C GLU A 80 12.79 3.91 0.41
N LYS A 81 14.07 4.21 0.74
CA LYS A 81 15.21 3.88 -0.12
C LYS A 81 15.31 2.39 -0.38
N SER A 82 15.08 1.56 0.63
CA SER A 82 15.10 0.10 0.49
C SER A 82 13.98 -0.40 -0.42
N ILE A 83 12.78 0.18 -0.34
CA ILE A 83 11.66 -0.12 -1.23
C ILE A 83 11.97 0.29 -2.66
N VAL A 84 12.49 1.51 -2.87
CA VAL A 84 12.85 2.00 -4.22
C VAL A 84 13.95 1.17 -4.84
N ALA A 85 14.99 0.83 -4.08
CA ALA A 85 16.08 -0.04 -4.56
C ALA A 85 15.60 -1.45 -4.92
N ASN A 86 14.57 -1.94 -4.24
CA ASN A 86 13.98 -3.26 -4.46
C ASN A 86 12.55 -3.18 -5.00
N VAL A 87 12.23 -2.13 -5.75
CA VAL A 87 10.86 -1.86 -6.23
C VAL A 87 10.22 -3.07 -6.93
N LYS A 88 11.02 -3.86 -7.64
CA LYS A 88 10.53 -5.12 -8.25
C LYS A 88 10.02 -6.10 -7.20
N LYS A 89 10.77 -6.32 -6.11
CA LYS A 89 10.34 -7.20 -5.02
C LYS A 89 9.10 -6.64 -4.30
N PHE A 90 9.08 -5.33 -4.08
CA PHE A 90 7.96 -4.63 -3.49
C PHE A 90 6.68 -4.81 -4.32
N ILE A 91 6.73 -4.58 -5.64
CA ILE A 91 5.59 -4.78 -6.54
C ILE A 91 5.15 -6.24 -6.55
N MET A 92 6.08 -7.20 -6.57
CA MET A 92 5.73 -8.63 -6.49
C MET A 92 5.04 -8.99 -5.17
N THR A 93 5.36 -8.30 -4.10
CA THR A 93 4.71 -8.47 -2.78
C THR A 93 3.32 -7.82 -2.76
N PHE A 94 3.18 -6.63 -3.31
CA PHE A 94 1.90 -5.93 -3.42
C PHE A 94 0.94 -6.64 -4.37
N GLY A 95 1.41 -7.05 -5.54
CA GLY A 95 0.63 -7.75 -6.56
C GLY A 95 0.98 -7.28 -7.96
N GLN A 96 0.68 -8.12 -8.96
CA GLN A 96 1.04 -7.87 -10.37
C GLN A 96 0.29 -6.69 -11.00
N ASP A 97 -0.82 -6.28 -10.41
CA ASP A 97 -1.62 -5.18 -10.93
C ASP A 97 -1.11 -3.80 -10.52
N PHE A 98 -0.02 -3.75 -9.73
CA PHE A 98 0.60 -2.50 -9.32
C PHE A 98 1.70 -2.08 -10.28
N SER A 99 1.64 -0.83 -10.72
CA SER A 99 2.67 -0.15 -11.51
C SER A 99 3.25 1.00 -10.68
N PHE A 100 4.56 1.02 -10.50
CA PHE A 100 5.25 2.08 -9.79
C PHE A 100 5.27 3.37 -10.62
N ARG A 101 4.86 4.49 -10.00
CA ARG A 101 4.81 5.82 -10.63
C ARG A 101 5.94 6.73 -10.14
N GLY A 102 6.41 6.54 -8.92
CA GLY A 102 7.50 7.32 -8.35
C GLY A 102 7.53 7.27 -6.82
N ASN A 103 8.63 7.73 -6.28
CA ASN A 103 8.80 8.03 -4.85
C ASN A 103 8.92 9.55 -4.66
N GLN A 104 8.65 10.03 -3.45
CA GLN A 104 8.59 11.45 -3.12
C GLN A 104 7.84 12.24 -4.22
N TYR A 105 6.66 11.70 -4.56
CA TYR A 105 5.88 12.23 -5.65
C TYR A 105 5.30 13.60 -5.28
N ARG A 106 5.81 14.63 -5.95
CA ARG A 106 5.40 16.01 -5.68
C ARG A 106 4.01 16.29 -6.26
N VAL A 107 3.14 16.82 -5.41
CA VAL A 107 1.85 17.39 -5.80
C VAL A 107 1.81 18.83 -5.26
N GLU A 108 1.38 19.78 -6.08
CA GLU A 108 1.22 21.16 -5.67
C GLU A 108 -0.26 21.51 -5.54
N VAL A 109 -0.66 22.03 -4.39
CA VAL A 109 -2.05 22.41 -4.09
C VAL A 109 -2.06 23.81 -3.49
N ALA A 110 -2.72 24.74 -4.15
CA ALA A 110 -2.85 26.13 -3.69
C ALA A 110 -1.51 26.80 -3.37
N GLY A 111 -0.43 26.44 -4.07
CA GLY A 111 0.93 26.97 -3.87
C GLY A 111 1.73 26.26 -2.78
N GLU A 112 1.18 25.26 -2.13
CA GLU A 112 1.89 24.40 -1.19
C GLU A 112 2.34 23.10 -1.87
N GLU A 113 3.59 22.73 -1.63
CA GLU A 113 4.15 21.48 -2.14
C GLU A 113 3.95 20.35 -1.12
N MET A 114 3.44 19.24 -1.60
CA MET A 114 3.28 18.03 -0.82
C MET A 114 4.04 16.90 -1.50
N PHE A 115 4.59 15.98 -0.71
CA PHE A 115 5.36 14.84 -1.20
C PHE A 115 4.74 13.55 -0.68
N ILE A 116 4.36 12.68 -1.60
CA ILE A 116 3.83 11.35 -1.30
C ILE A 116 5.00 10.37 -1.34
N ASP A 117 5.21 9.59 -0.28
CA ASP A 117 6.39 8.71 -0.19
C ASP A 117 6.49 7.77 -1.39
N LEU A 118 5.42 7.05 -1.70
CA LEU A 118 5.38 6.18 -2.88
C LEU A 118 4.02 6.32 -3.59
N LEU A 119 4.07 6.46 -4.90
CA LEU A 119 2.88 6.48 -5.74
C LEU A 119 2.88 5.28 -6.70
N PHE A 120 1.77 4.55 -6.72
CA PHE A 120 1.49 3.46 -7.65
C PHE A 120 0.22 3.72 -8.43
N PHE A 121 0.02 2.92 -9.46
CA PHE A 121 -1.26 2.77 -10.13
C PHE A 121 -1.67 1.29 -10.08
N ASN A 122 -2.87 1.02 -9.63
CA ASN A 122 -3.44 -0.32 -9.62
C ASN A 122 -4.35 -0.50 -10.84
N ARG A 123 -4.00 -1.43 -11.73
CA ARG A 123 -4.67 -1.68 -12.99
C ARG A 123 -6.07 -2.30 -12.81
N GLU A 124 -6.21 -3.23 -11.85
CA GLU A 124 -7.47 -3.91 -11.59
C GLU A 124 -8.52 -2.96 -11.00
N LEU A 125 -8.07 -2.04 -10.15
CA LEU A 125 -8.92 -1.02 -9.53
C LEU A 125 -9.03 0.24 -10.40
N ASN A 126 -8.18 0.38 -11.42
CA ASN A 126 -8.05 1.58 -12.24
C ASN A 126 -7.91 2.86 -11.39
N SER A 127 -7.05 2.81 -10.38
CA SER A 127 -6.89 3.86 -9.37
C SER A 127 -5.42 4.17 -9.10
N LEU A 128 -5.13 5.42 -8.78
CA LEU A 128 -3.87 5.79 -8.14
C LEU A 128 -3.85 5.26 -6.71
N VAL A 129 -2.69 4.83 -6.26
CA VAL A 129 -2.49 4.31 -4.90
C VAL A 129 -1.33 5.05 -4.26
N ALA A 130 -1.64 5.89 -3.28
CA ALA A 130 -0.66 6.58 -2.46
C ALA A 130 -0.29 5.71 -1.27
N VAL A 131 1.00 5.50 -1.05
CA VAL A 131 1.51 4.76 0.11
C VAL A 131 2.32 5.72 0.96
N GLU A 132 1.92 5.86 2.20
CA GLU A 132 2.62 6.60 3.24
C GLU A 132 3.36 5.62 4.14
N LEU A 133 4.63 5.89 4.38
CA LEU A 133 5.50 5.05 5.21
C LEU A 133 5.62 5.66 6.60
N LYS A 134 5.49 4.83 7.63
CA LYS A 134 5.67 5.22 9.01
C LYS A 134 6.52 4.18 9.75
N SER A 135 7.60 4.61 10.35
CA SER A 135 8.51 3.73 11.10
C SER A 135 7.94 3.27 12.44
N GLY A 136 7.02 4.06 13.01
CA GLY A 136 6.40 3.82 14.30
C GLY A 136 5.05 3.10 14.21
N LYS A 137 4.31 3.14 15.35
CA LYS A 137 2.94 2.62 15.44
C LYS A 137 1.96 3.54 14.73
N PHE A 138 0.86 2.97 14.25
CA PHE A 138 -0.22 3.73 13.66
C PHE A 138 -0.73 4.83 14.60
N ARG A 139 -0.91 6.04 14.02
CA ARG A 139 -1.56 7.19 14.67
C ARG A 139 -2.68 7.71 13.78
N SER A 140 -3.82 8.03 14.36
CA SER A 140 -4.98 8.54 13.62
C SER A 140 -4.70 9.86 12.85
N SER A 141 -3.70 10.64 13.29
CA SER A 141 -3.27 11.86 12.59
C SER A 141 -2.75 11.59 11.17
N TYR A 142 -2.20 10.40 10.92
CA TYR A 142 -1.69 10.03 9.58
C TYR A 142 -2.82 9.95 8.54
N LEU A 143 -4.05 9.62 8.98
CA LEU A 143 -5.21 9.62 8.09
C LEU A 143 -5.53 11.01 7.54
N GLY A 144 -5.33 12.06 8.34
CA GLY A 144 -5.54 13.44 7.89
C GLY A 144 -4.59 13.81 6.75
N GLN A 145 -3.30 13.51 6.90
CA GLN A 145 -2.28 13.74 5.87
C GLN A 145 -2.60 12.94 4.61
N LEU A 146 -2.90 11.64 4.75
CA LEU A 146 -3.22 10.78 3.62
C LEU A 146 -4.45 11.28 2.87
N ASN A 147 -5.53 11.69 3.57
CA ASN A 147 -6.73 12.24 2.94
C ASN A 147 -6.44 13.51 2.14
N THR A 148 -5.52 14.35 2.61
CA THR A 148 -5.06 15.54 1.86
C THR A 148 -4.38 15.11 0.55
N TYR A 149 -3.51 14.10 0.60
CA TYR A 149 -2.87 13.55 -0.59
C TYR A 149 -3.88 12.97 -1.59
N LEU A 150 -4.87 12.20 -1.11
CA LEU A 150 -5.89 11.63 -1.97
C LEU A 150 -6.73 12.71 -2.65
N SER A 151 -7.12 13.74 -1.92
CA SER A 151 -7.85 14.90 -2.47
C SER A 151 -7.03 15.62 -3.53
N ALA A 152 -5.71 15.78 -3.30
CA ALA A 152 -4.79 16.39 -4.25
C ALA A 152 -4.63 15.54 -5.51
N LEU A 153 -4.44 14.24 -5.35
CA LEU A 153 -4.35 13.30 -6.48
C LEU A 153 -5.62 13.30 -7.33
N ASP A 154 -6.78 13.25 -6.69
CA ASP A 154 -8.06 13.23 -7.39
C ASP A 154 -8.35 14.53 -8.14
N SER A 155 -7.90 15.66 -7.61
CA SER A 155 -8.15 16.97 -8.20
C SER A 155 -7.17 17.32 -9.31
N TYR A 156 -5.90 16.91 -9.22
CA TYR A 156 -4.84 17.43 -10.08
C TYR A 156 -4.08 16.37 -10.89
N VAL A 157 -4.12 15.09 -10.50
CA VAL A 157 -3.31 14.04 -11.12
C VAL A 157 -4.17 12.98 -11.80
N ARG A 158 -5.25 12.58 -11.17
CA ARG A 158 -6.19 11.54 -11.64
C ARG A 158 -6.79 11.91 -12.99
N LYS A 159 -6.87 10.94 -13.88
CA LYS A 159 -7.55 11.10 -15.17
C LYS A 159 -9.07 10.91 -15.04
N PRO A 160 -9.90 11.51 -15.92
CA PRO A 160 -11.36 11.41 -15.83
C PRO A 160 -11.92 9.99 -15.88
N HIS A 161 -11.19 9.06 -16.51
CA HIS A 161 -11.59 7.64 -16.63
C HIS A 161 -11.08 6.75 -15.50
N GLU A 162 -10.28 7.29 -14.59
CA GLU A 162 -9.76 6.57 -13.43
C GLU A 162 -10.70 6.71 -12.25
N ASN A 163 -10.75 5.68 -11.42
CA ASN A 163 -11.51 5.70 -10.17
C ASN A 163 -10.80 6.57 -9.12
N PRO A 164 -11.49 6.94 -8.03
CA PRO A 164 -10.89 7.69 -6.93
C PRO A 164 -9.62 7.04 -6.41
N SER A 165 -8.67 7.87 -5.99
CA SER A 165 -7.38 7.44 -5.46
C SER A 165 -7.54 6.69 -4.14
N ILE A 166 -6.64 5.75 -3.88
CA ILE A 166 -6.61 4.91 -2.69
C ILE A 166 -5.36 5.24 -1.88
N GLY A 167 -5.51 5.30 -0.55
CA GLY A 167 -4.42 5.54 0.37
C GLY A 167 -4.10 4.32 1.21
N ILE A 168 -2.81 4.09 1.44
CA ILE A 168 -2.30 3.05 2.33
C ILE A 168 -1.29 3.67 3.27
N ILE A 169 -1.41 3.35 4.56
CA ILE A 169 -0.39 3.66 5.55
C ILE A 169 0.31 2.36 5.92
N LEU A 170 1.60 2.26 5.67
CA LEU A 170 2.44 1.16 6.10
C LEU A 170 3.16 1.55 7.38
N CYS A 171 2.84 0.87 8.47
CA CYS A 171 3.46 1.06 9.77
C CYS A 171 4.35 -0.14 10.13
N ARG A 172 5.35 0.10 10.99
CA ARG A 172 6.25 -0.95 11.50
C ARG A 172 5.51 -2.00 12.35
N ASP A 173 4.45 -1.59 13.06
CA ASP A 173 3.66 -2.50 13.87
C ASP A 173 2.78 -3.36 12.97
N ARG A 174 3.01 -4.67 12.97
CA ARG A 174 2.32 -5.68 12.14
C ARG A 174 0.80 -5.74 12.34
N LYS A 175 0.25 -4.98 13.28
CA LYS A 175 -1.18 -4.93 13.60
C LYS A 175 -1.95 -3.79 12.92
N SER A 176 -1.27 -2.97 12.13
CA SER A 176 -1.88 -1.75 11.59
C SER A 176 -1.43 -1.51 10.15
N VAL A 177 -1.96 -2.32 9.23
CA VAL A 177 -2.07 -1.89 7.83
C VAL A 177 -3.46 -1.27 7.69
N VAL A 178 -3.54 0.03 7.51
CA VAL A 178 -4.79 0.77 7.31
C VAL A 178 -4.89 1.20 5.88
#